data_2a510786081d581dbfc4e5c50385d3f6
#
_entry.id   2a510786081d581dbfc4e5c50385d3f6
#
_cell.length_a   1.000
_cell.length_b   1.000
_cell.length_c   1.000
_cell.angle_alpha   90.00
_cell.angle_beta   90.00
_cell.angle_gamma   90.00
#
_symmetry.space_group_name_H-M   'P 1'
#
loop_
_entity.id
_entity.type
_entity.pdbx_description
1 polymer ?
#
loop_
_entity_poly.entity_id
_entity_poly.type
_entity_poly.pdbx_seq_one_letter_code
_entity_poly.pdbx_strand_id
1 'polypeptide(L)'
;MLFRSAVVHAIGQLKTVMDRLAKHSERFQSLQEEAKLLDEQGQGLLRALEDRADALEADPERQQYLEERLALIDQLQRKHRVKSVAELLDLQVELGQQLDQFSSVEERIQSAESALSASEKTLHLQASAWHEARMAIAPSVLEEAQALLANLNLAHARLDIDVEPLEHPTSRGGHRYHLLFSANPGAAPLPLGKVASGGERNRLMLALKALFARGKGLHTLLFDEIDAGVSGGTAAKVAELFQSMGHHAQVIAITHLPQVAAAGQAHWRVEKGVAAGKTFTGLRTLEQAERIDEVARLLAGEVITDTARAQALSLLNS
;
A
#
# COMPACT_ATOMS: atom_id res chain seq x y z
N MET A 1 84.10 -15.40 10.79
CA MET A 1 84.97 -16.56 10.41
C MET A 1 86.42 -16.33 10.65
N LEU A 2 87.14 -15.25 10.29
CA LEU A 2 88.59 -15.02 10.40
C LEU A 2 89.15 -15.06 11.84
N PHE A 3 88.43 -14.63 12.84
CA PHE A 3 88.93 -14.60 14.23
C PHE A 3 88.91 -15.98 14.92
N ARG A 4 87.97 -16.88 14.54
CA ARG A 4 87.83 -18.22 15.11
C ARG A 4 88.95 -19.17 14.75
N SER A 5 89.45 -19.09 13.52
CA SER A 5 90.50 -19.97 13.06
C SER A 5 91.90 -19.53 13.60
N ALA A 6 92.15 -18.24 13.87
CA ALA A 6 93.41 -17.71 14.32
C ALA A 6 93.79 -18.18 15.74
N VAL A 7 92.77 -18.22 16.69
CA VAL A 7 93.03 -18.61 18.08
C VAL A 7 93.36 -20.12 18.18
N VAL A 8 92.53 -20.97 17.56
CA VAL A 8 92.67 -22.42 17.55
C VAL A 8 93.97 -22.81 16.81
N HIS A 9 94.28 -22.10 15.72
CA HIS A 9 95.50 -22.30 15.00
C HIS A 9 96.73 -21.92 15.83
N ALA A 10 96.67 -20.80 16.58
CA ALA A 10 97.78 -20.39 17.47
C ALA A 10 98.03 -21.38 18.61
N ILE A 11 96.93 -21.94 19.20
CA ILE A 11 96.99 -22.97 20.23
C ILE A 11 97.61 -24.26 19.64
N GLY A 12 97.18 -24.68 18.42
CA GLY A 12 97.79 -25.82 17.71
C GLY A 12 99.27 -25.65 17.41
N GLN A 13 99.68 -24.41 17.05
CA GLN A 13 101.11 -24.10 16.87
C GLN A 13 101.86 -24.19 18.18
N LEU A 14 101.33 -23.64 19.29
CA LEU A 14 101.89 -23.73 20.61
C LEU A 14 102.12 -25.17 21.04
N LYS A 15 101.12 -26.02 20.88
CA LYS A 15 101.22 -27.49 21.12
C LYS A 15 102.31 -28.10 20.31
N THR A 16 102.44 -27.81 19.00
CA THR A 16 103.47 -28.34 18.12
C THR A 16 104.86 -27.94 18.57
N VAL A 17 105.05 -26.72 19.06
CA VAL A 17 106.32 -26.23 19.61
C VAL A 17 106.64 -26.95 20.92
N MET A 18 105.68 -27.10 21.84
CA MET A 18 105.87 -27.78 23.10
C MET A 18 106.13 -29.28 22.91
N ASP A 19 105.47 -29.96 21.92
CA ASP A 19 105.79 -31.36 21.54
C ASP A 19 107.27 -31.52 21.06
N ARG A 20 107.79 -30.54 20.42
CA ARG A 20 109.21 -30.54 20.00
C ARG A 20 110.19 -30.31 21.19
N LEU A 21 109.85 -29.33 22.05
CA LEU A 21 110.71 -29.02 23.20
C LEU A 21 110.71 -30.13 24.26
N ALA A 22 109.59 -30.81 24.52
CA ALA A 22 109.47 -31.91 25.43
C ALA A 22 110.34 -33.15 25.04
N LYS A 23 110.65 -33.31 23.75
CA LYS A 23 111.59 -34.35 23.27
C LYS A 23 113.04 -34.10 23.63
N HIS A 24 113.42 -32.84 23.97
CA HIS A 24 114.80 -32.42 24.24
C HIS A 24 115.05 -32.15 25.75
N SER A 25 114.02 -32.01 26.61
CA SER A 25 114.20 -31.83 28.05
C SER A 25 112.86 -32.14 28.81
N GLU A 26 113.05 -32.97 29.84
CA GLU A 26 111.90 -33.34 30.73
C GLU A 26 111.23 -32.18 31.42
N ARG A 27 111.90 -31.03 31.53
CA ARG A 27 111.35 -29.79 32.08
C ARG A 27 110.19 -29.19 31.28
N PHE A 28 109.95 -29.61 30.05
CA PHE A 28 108.91 -29.13 29.19
C PHE A 28 107.72 -30.09 29.10
N GLN A 29 107.77 -31.26 29.79
CA GLN A 29 106.66 -32.24 29.74
C GLN A 29 105.35 -31.73 30.36
N SER A 30 105.39 -31.00 31.48
CA SER A 30 104.23 -30.41 32.08
C SER A 30 103.61 -29.34 31.16
N LEU A 31 104.45 -28.53 30.52
CA LEU A 31 103.96 -27.51 29.55
C LEU A 31 103.41 -28.14 28.26
N GLN A 32 103.84 -29.30 27.86
CA GLN A 32 103.31 -30.08 26.75
C GLN A 32 101.89 -30.60 27.09
N GLU A 33 101.69 -31.14 28.30
CA GLU A 33 100.34 -31.61 28.75
C GLU A 33 99.40 -30.45 28.84
N GLU A 34 99.78 -29.30 29.38
CA GLU A 34 98.95 -28.09 29.44
C GLU A 34 98.58 -27.60 28.03
N ALA A 35 99.53 -27.56 27.07
CA ALA A 35 99.28 -27.19 25.68
C ALA A 35 98.32 -28.15 24.96
N LYS A 36 98.42 -29.46 25.23
CA LYS A 36 97.47 -30.47 24.75
C LYS A 36 96.05 -30.22 25.30
N LEU A 37 95.98 -29.99 26.59
CA LEU A 37 94.68 -29.73 27.24
C LEU A 37 94.02 -28.46 26.69
N LEU A 38 94.81 -27.38 26.49
CA LEU A 38 94.33 -26.15 25.90
C LEU A 38 93.84 -26.33 24.44
N ASP A 39 94.56 -27.15 23.65
CA ASP A 39 94.13 -27.48 22.28
C ASP A 39 92.83 -28.25 22.25
N GLU A 40 92.69 -29.27 23.12
CA GLU A 40 91.45 -30.05 23.26
C GLU A 40 90.27 -29.17 23.72
N GLN A 41 90.49 -28.30 24.74
CA GLN A 41 89.50 -27.36 25.23
C GLN A 41 89.13 -26.33 24.15
N GLY A 42 90.10 -25.80 23.42
CA GLY A 42 89.85 -24.85 22.34
C GLY A 42 89.05 -25.44 21.19
N GLN A 43 89.36 -26.67 20.79
CA GLN A 43 88.58 -27.41 19.79
C GLN A 43 87.17 -27.77 20.26
N GLY A 44 87.04 -28.16 21.55
CA GLY A 44 85.76 -28.43 22.17
C GLY A 44 84.86 -27.19 22.21
N LEU A 45 85.43 -26.04 22.55
CA LEU A 45 84.66 -24.77 22.55
C LEU A 45 84.28 -24.35 21.13
N LEU A 46 85.18 -24.55 20.14
CA LEU A 46 84.87 -24.24 18.74
C LEU A 46 83.66 -25.08 18.23
N ARG A 47 83.69 -26.41 18.47
CA ARG A 47 82.57 -27.29 18.13
C ARG A 47 81.27 -26.86 18.79
N ALA A 48 81.32 -26.58 20.10
CA ALA A 48 80.17 -26.11 20.82
C ALA A 48 79.56 -24.77 20.33
N LEU A 49 80.46 -23.89 19.80
CA LEU A 49 80.05 -22.65 19.15
C LEU A 49 79.49 -22.88 17.74
N GLU A 50 80.03 -23.85 16.99
CA GLU A 50 79.48 -24.25 15.67
C GLU A 50 78.11 -24.90 15.80
N ASP A 51 77.98 -25.87 16.73
CA ASP A 51 76.68 -26.51 17.02
C ASP A 51 75.57 -25.49 17.44
N ARG A 52 75.96 -24.47 18.23
CA ARG A 52 75.03 -23.41 18.63
C ARG A 52 74.71 -22.43 17.52
N ALA A 53 75.74 -22.17 16.63
CA ALA A 53 75.49 -21.30 15.46
C ALA A 53 74.57 -21.97 14.44
N ASP A 54 74.71 -23.30 14.25
CA ASP A 54 73.87 -24.08 13.37
C ASP A 54 72.46 -24.25 13.98
N ALA A 55 72.33 -24.34 15.33
CA ALA A 55 71.05 -24.32 16.03
C ALA A 55 70.34 -22.94 16.01
N LEU A 56 71.12 -21.86 15.71
CA LEU A 56 70.53 -20.55 15.34
C LEU A 56 70.21 -20.53 13.83
N GLU A 57 69.58 -21.57 13.31
CA GLU A 57 69.02 -21.54 11.96
C GLU A 57 68.12 -20.34 11.80
N ALA A 58 68.58 -19.35 11.08
CA ALA A 58 67.67 -18.38 10.50
C ALA A 58 66.76 -19.15 9.55
N ASP A 59 65.50 -19.42 9.95
CA ASP A 59 64.47 -20.00 9.07
C ASP A 59 64.07 -18.93 8.05
N PRO A 60 64.67 -18.91 6.88
CA PRO A 60 64.43 -17.88 5.86
C PRO A 60 63.00 -17.95 5.35
N GLU A 61 62.35 -19.12 5.34
CA GLU A 61 60.96 -19.30 4.94
C GLU A 61 60.03 -18.65 5.97
N ARG A 62 60.37 -18.85 7.26
CA ARG A 62 59.60 -18.22 8.35
C ARG A 62 59.80 -16.70 8.37
N GLN A 63 61.00 -16.21 8.09
CA GLN A 63 61.26 -14.78 8.00
C GLN A 63 60.45 -14.17 6.85
N GLN A 64 60.50 -14.76 5.65
CA GLN A 64 59.75 -14.31 4.50
C GLN A 64 58.23 -14.29 4.79
N TYR A 65 57.71 -15.35 5.38
CA TYR A 65 56.29 -15.40 5.77
C TYR A 65 55.91 -14.26 6.72
N LEU A 66 56.74 -13.97 7.72
CA LEU A 66 56.48 -12.89 8.67
C LEU A 66 56.56 -11.51 8.00
N GLU A 67 57.52 -11.28 7.09
CA GLU A 67 57.66 -10.05 6.32
C GLU A 67 56.42 -9.83 5.41
N GLU A 68 55.99 -10.86 4.69
CA GLU A 68 54.81 -10.80 3.86
C GLU A 68 53.53 -10.51 4.71
N ARG A 69 53.43 -11.13 5.89
CA ARG A 69 52.30 -10.92 6.80
C ARG A 69 52.28 -9.50 7.35
N LEU A 70 53.42 -8.94 7.71
CA LEU A 70 53.54 -7.55 8.16
C LEU A 70 53.17 -6.58 7.05
N ALA A 71 53.75 -6.81 5.84
CA ALA A 71 53.43 -5.98 4.68
C ALA A 71 51.92 -5.97 4.37
N LEU A 72 51.25 -7.13 4.48
CA LEU A 72 49.81 -7.22 4.28
C LEU A 72 49.03 -6.41 5.36
N ILE A 73 49.43 -6.52 6.62
CA ILE A 73 48.85 -5.76 7.72
C ILE A 73 49.00 -4.26 7.48
N ASP A 74 50.20 -3.81 7.14
CA ASP A 74 50.48 -2.40 6.84
C ASP A 74 49.68 -1.91 5.64
N GLN A 75 49.57 -2.71 4.59
CA GLN A 75 48.74 -2.40 3.43
C GLN A 75 47.25 -2.22 3.81
N LEU A 76 46.71 -3.14 4.62
CA LEU A 76 45.31 -3.08 5.07
C LEU A 76 45.09 -1.85 5.96
N GLN A 77 46.04 -1.56 6.88
CA GLN A 77 45.93 -0.37 7.74
C GLN A 77 45.94 0.92 6.91
N ARG A 78 46.80 1.03 5.91
CA ARG A 78 46.84 2.20 4.99
C ARG A 78 45.59 2.29 4.15
N LYS A 79 45.14 1.17 3.59
CA LYS A 79 43.91 1.12 2.76
C LYS A 79 42.69 1.59 3.54
N HIS A 80 42.56 1.15 4.78
CA HIS A 80 41.41 1.44 5.63
C HIS A 80 41.62 2.62 6.58
N ARG A 81 42.80 3.26 6.56
CA ARG A 81 43.17 4.43 7.38
C ARG A 81 43.08 4.16 8.89
N VAL A 82 43.39 2.96 9.33
CA VAL A 82 43.43 2.54 10.73
C VAL A 82 44.89 2.43 11.20
N LYS A 83 45.10 2.56 12.51
CA LYS A 83 46.44 2.66 13.10
C LYS A 83 46.92 1.38 13.79
N SER A 84 46.01 0.45 14.04
CA SER A 84 46.34 -0.78 14.76
C SER A 84 45.61 -2.00 14.18
N VAL A 85 46.11 -3.19 14.50
CA VAL A 85 45.48 -4.46 14.15
C VAL A 85 44.11 -4.60 14.86
N ALA A 86 43.99 -4.08 16.08
CA ALA A 86 42.71 -4.07 16.81
C ALA A 86 41.64 -3.30 16.03
N GLU A 87 41.97 -2.11 15.54
CA GLU A 87 41.06 -1.32 14.72
C GLU A 87 40.69 -2.03 13.38
N LEU A 88 41.61 -2.81 12.78
CA LEU A 88 41.29 -3.65 11.62
C LEU A 88 40.29 -4.74 11.94
N LEU A 89 40.41 -5.38 13.10
CA LEU A 89 39.47 -6.41 13.55
C LEU A 89 38.10 -5.82 13.87
N ASP A 90 38.09 -4.66 14.53
CA ASP A 90 36.83 -3.94 14.78
C ASP A 90 36.12 -3.56 13.46
N LEU A 91 36.91 -3.04 12.50
CA LEU A 91 36.38 -2.73 11.17
C LEU A 91 35.86 -3.98 10.43
N GLN A 92 36.54 -5.11 10.57
CA GLN A 92 36.09 -6.39 9.99
C GLN A 92 34.75 -6.79 10.55
N VAL A 93 34.52 -6.65 11.87
CA VAL A 93 33.23 -6.94 12.52
C VAL A 93 32.16 -5.98 12.02
N GLU A 94 32.47 -4.69 11.94
CA GLU A 94 31.52 -3.67 11.45
C GLU A 94 31.10 -3.95 10.01
N LEU A 95 32.05 -4.20 9.11
CA LEU A 95 31.76 -4.52 7.72
C LEU A 95 30.99 -5.83 7.57
N GLY A 96 31.27 -6.82 8.43
CA GLY A 96 30.50 -8.07 8.49
C GLY A 96 29.04 -7.80 8.85
N GLN A 97 28.79 -7.01 9.88
CA GLN A 97 27.43 -6.63 10.27
C GLN A 97 26.70 -5.83 9.18
N GLN A 98 27.38 -4.91 8.51
CA GLN A 98 26.82 -4.18 7.37
C GLN A 98 26.45 -5.13 6.23
N LEU A 99 27.29 -6.09 5.91
CA LEU A 99 27.04 -7.08 4.86
C LEU A 99 25.81 -7.94 5.18
N ASP A 100 25.70 -8.39 6.43
CA ASP A 100 24.53 -9.16 6.90
C ASP A 100 23.23 -8.32 6.81
N GLN A 101 23.31 -7.03 7.14
CA GLN A 101 22.18 -6.12 6.97
C GLN A 101 21.79 -5.96 5.48
N PHE A 102 22.74 -5.82 4.59
CA PHE A 102 22.48 -5.75 3.14
C PHE A 102 21.82 -7.01 2.61
N SER A 103 22.31 -8.19 3.00
CA SER A 103 21.70 -9.47 2.63
C SER A 103 20.25 -9.58 3.11
N SER A 104 19.99 -9.14 4.34
CA SER A 104 18.62 -9.13 4.91
C SER A 104 17.69 -8.14 4.20
N VAL A 105 18.23 -7.00 3.70
CA VAL A 105 17.45 -6.03 2.91
C VAL A 105 17.08 -6.63 1.55
N GLU A 106 17.97 -7.31 0.88
CA GLU A 106 17.72 -7.94 -0.42
C GLU A 106 16.65 -9.03 -0.33
N GLU A 107 16.70 -9.89 0.70
CA GLU A 107 15.65 -10.87 1.00
C GLU A 107 14.30 -10.21 1.29
N ARG A 108 14.29 -9.10 2.02
CA ARG A 108 13.08 -8.33 2.30
C ARG A 108 12.48 -7.70 1.04
N ILE A 109 13.32 -7.17 0.14
CA ILE A 109 12.88 -6.64 -1.16
C ILE A 109 12.22 -7.75 -1.98
N GLN A 110 12.89 -8.88 -2.15
CA GLN A 110 12.37 -10.02 -2.90
C GLN A 110 11.06 -10.56 -2.31
N SER A 111 10.97 -10.64 -0.98
CA SER A 111 9.74 -11.03 -0.29
C SER A 111 8.61 -10.02 -0.52
N ALA A 112 8.92 -8.72 -0.45
CA ALA A 112 7.94 -7.66 -0.69
C ALA A 112 7.46 -7.64 -2.15
N GLU A 113 8.35 -7.81 -3.13
CA GLU A 113 8.00 -7.91 -4.55
C GLU A 113 7.12 -9.13 -4.83
N SER A 114 7.44 -10.28 -4.22
CA SER A 114 6.64 -11.49 -4.32
C SER A 114 5.24 -11.30 -3.73
N ALA A 115 5.15 -10.66 -2.56
CA ALA A 115 3.88 -10.33 -1.91
C ALA A 115 3.06 -9.33 -2.72
N LEU A 116 3.70 -8.30 -3.31
CA LEU A 116 3.07 -7.34 -4.20
C LEU A 116 2.46 -8.04 -5.42
N SER A 117 3.25 -8.85 -6.12
CA SER A 117 2.79 -9.59 -7.30
C SER A 117 1.60 -10.52 -6.98
N ALA A 118 1.64 -11.22 -5.84
CA ALA A 118 0.54 -12.05 -5.38
C ALA A 118 -0.73 -11.25 -5.08
N SER A 119 -0.58 -10.08 -4.45
CA SER A 119 -1.68 -9.16 -4.13
C SER A 119 -2.30 -8.56 -5.38
N GLU A 120 -1.50 -8.15 -6.36
CA GLU A 120 -1.96 -7.65 -7.66
C GLU A 120 -2.76 -8.71 -8.42
N LYS A 121 -2.29 -9.95 -8.48
CA LYS A 121 -3.03 -11.06 -9.10
C LYS A 121 -4.39 -11.25 -8.42
N THR A 122 -4.41 -11.26 -7.10
CA THR A 122 -5.65 -11.41 -6.32
C THR A 122 -6.61 -10.26 -6.59
N LEU A 123 -6.11 -9.02 -6.62
CA LEU A 123 -6.89 -7.83 -6.91
C LEU A 123 -7.52 -7.90 -8.32
N HIS A 124 -6.76 -8.29 -9.33
CA HIS A 124 -7.28 -8.44 -10.69
C HIS A 124 -8.34 -9.53 -10.79
N LEU A 125 -8.13 -10.69 -10.14
CA LEU A 125 -9.13 -11.75 -10.10
C LEU A 125 -10.44 -11.29 -9.45
N GLN A 126 -10.37 -10.60 -8.32
CA GLN A 126 -11.55 -10.07 -7.65
C GLN A 126 -12.24 -8.97 -8.48
N ALA A 127 -11.48 -8.09 -9.12
CA ALA A 127 -12.02 -7.05 -9.99
C ALA A 127 -12.76 -7.64 -11.19
N SER A 128 -12.24 -8.70 -11.80
CA SER A 128 -12.88 -9.43 -12.90
C SER A 128 -14.18 -10.12 -12.43
N ALA A 129 -14.13 -10.82 -11.30
CA ALA A 129 -15.31 -11.48 -10.73
C ALA A 129 -16.44 -10.46 -10.40
N TRP A 130 -16.08 -9.28 -9.92
CA TRP A 130 -17.05 -8.21 -9.69
C TRP A 130 -17.64 -7.67 -10.99
N HIS A 131 -16.82 -7.53 -12.03
CA HIS A 131 -17.31 -7.13 -13.35
C HIS A 131 -18.32 -8.14 -13.90
N GLU A 132 -17.96 -9.41 -13.91
CA GLU A 132 -18.83 -10.50 -14.38
C GLU A 132 -20.16 -10.54 -13.61
N ALA A 133 -20.11 -10.46 -12.28
CA ALA A 133 -21.32 -10.44 -11.45
C ALA A 133 -22.22 -9.23 -11.77
N ARG A 134 -21.65 -8.04 -11.98
CA ARG A 134 -22.40 -6.84 -12.37
C ARG A 134 -23.03 -6.98 -13.74
N MET A 135 -22.29 -7.48 -14.71
CA MET A 135 -22.78 -7.65 -16.06
C MET A 135 -23.86 -8.75 -16.15
N ALA A 136 -23.78 -9.77 -15.30
CA ALA A 136 -24.80 -10.80 -15.22
C ALA A 136 -26.15 -10.25 -14.70
N ILE A 137 -26.12 -9.29 -13.76
CA ILE A 137 -27.34 -8.69 -13.16
C ILE A 137 -27.83 -7.47 -13.96
N ALA A 138 -26.96 -6.78 -14.68
CA ALA A 138 -27.26 -5.53 -15.36
C ALA A 138 -28.52 -5.61 -16.26
N PRO A 139 -28.74 -6.65 -17.10
CA PRO A 139 -29.93 -6.73 -17.95
C PRO A 139 -31.24 -6.70 -17.14
N SER A 140 -31.32 -7.45 -16.06
CA SER A 140 -32.50 -7.49 -15.19
C SER A 140 -32.80 -6.14 -14.53
N VAL A 141 -31.75 -5.46 -14.05
CA VAL A 141 -31.89 -4.12 -13.42
C VAL A 141 -32.33 -3.08 -14.45
N LEU A 142 -31.75 -3.14 -15.67
CA LEU A 142 -32.19 -2.24 -16.76
C LEU A 142 -33.61 -2.48 -17.19
N GLU A 143 -34.07 -3.72 -17.29
CA GLU A 143 -35.43 -4.08 -17.62
C GLU A 143 -36.42 -3.57 -16.57
N GLU A 144 -36.14 -3.79 -15.26
CA GLU A 144 -36.97 -3.25 -14.18
C GLU A 144 -37.03 -1.71 -14.21
N ALA A 145 -35.89 -1.05 -14.47
CA ALA A 145 -35.81 0.41 -14.60
C ALA A 145 -36.66 0.89 -15.80
N GLN A 146 -36.60 0.20 -16.93
CA GLN A 146 -37.38 0.53 -18.10
C GLN A 146 -38.90 0.35 -17.85
N ALA A 147 -39.29 -0.70 -17.14
CA ALA A 147 -40.68 -0.90 -16.73
C ALA A 147 -41.22 0.25 -15.84
N LEU A 148 -40.40 0.72 -14.88
CA LEU A 148 -40.72 1.88 -14.05
C LEU A 148 -40.80 3.17 -14.88
N LEU A 149 -39.91 3.37 -15.85
CA LEU A 149 -39.96 4.52 -16.76
C LEU A 149 -41.19 4.50 -17.66
N ALA A 150 -41.61 3.34 -18.14
CA ALA A 150 -42.86 3.21 -18.91
C ALA A 150 -44.08 3.65 -18.09
N ASN A 151 -44.14 3.27 -16.80
CA ASN A 151 -45.18 3.73 -15.87
C ASN A 151 -45.12 5.25 -15.64
N LEU A 152 -43.94 5.88 -15.77
CA LEU A 152 -43.77 7.31 -15.66
C LEU A 152 -43.93 8.07 -16.99
N ASN A 153 -44.66 7.50 -17.97
CA ASN A 153 -44.88 8.05 -19.29
C ASN A 153 -43.60 8.23 -20.13
N LEU A 154 -42.64 7.30 -19.97
CA LEU A 154 -41.46 7.16 -20.79
C LEU A 154 -41.37 5.75 -21.40
N ALA A 155 -42.46 5.33 -22.06
CA ALA A 155 -42.62 3.98 -22.61
C ALA A 155 -41.57 3.61 -23.68
N HIS A 156 -40.95 4.59 -24.33
CA HIS A 156 -39.93 4.39 -25.33
C HIS A 156 -38.50 4.62 -24.81
N ALA A 157 -38.36 4.85 -23.51
CA ALA A 157 -37.05 5.04 -22.91
C ALA A 157 -36.16 3.81 -23.10
N ARG A 158 -34.90 4.05 -23.39
CA ARG A 158 -33.89 3.04 -23.49
C ARG A 158 -32.79 3.33 -22.49
N LEU A 159 -32.37 2.29 -21.81
CA LEU A 159 -31.23 2.30 -20.88
C LEU A 159 -30.18 1.34 -21.40
N ASP A 160 -28.93 1.70 -21.25
CA ASP A 160 -27.77 0.86 -21.56
C ASP A 160 -26.64 1.18 -20.58
N ILE A 161 -25.64 0.31 -20.55
CA ILE A 161 -24.45 0.50 -19.72
C ILE A 161 -23.22 0.47 -20.62
N ASP A 162 -22.51 1.57 -20.67
CA ASP A 162 -21.17 1.63 -21.27
C ASP A 162 -20.12 1.30 -20.21
N VAL A 163 -19.16 0.46 -20.59
CA VAL A 163 -18.14 -0.08 -19.66
C VAL A 163 -16.75 0.27 -20.16
N GLU A 164 -16.03 1.03 -19.37
CA GLU A 164 -14.65 1.44 -19.62
C GLU A 164 -13.71 0.71 -18.67
N PRO A 165 -12.75 -0.10 -19.14
CA PRO A 165 -11.74 -0.69 -18.28
C PRO A 165 -10.82 0.38 -17.70
N LEU A 166 -10.43 0.22 -16.44
CA LEU A 166 -9.47 1.08 -15.77
C LEU A 166 -8.08 0.45 -15.85
N GLU A 167 -7.07 1.28 -16.01
CA GLU A 167 -5.67 0.84 -15.99
C GLU A 167 -5.30 0.16 -14.65
N HIS A 168 -5.79 0.74 -13.56
CA HIS A 168 -5.63 0.18 -12.22
C HIS A 168 -6.98 0.01 -11.53
N PRO A 169 -7.27 -1.17 -10.94
CA PRO A 169 -8.47 -1.39 -10.15
C PRO A 169 -8.56 -0.43 -8.96
N THR A 170 -9.76 0.01 -8.66
CA THR A 170 -10.09 0.86 -7.51
C THR A 170 -10.87 0.07 -6.47
N SER A 171 -11.22 0.72 -5.33
CA SER A 171 -12.16 0.16 -4.35
C SER A 171 -13.55 -0.15 -4.94
N ARG A 172 -13.85 0.32 -6.14
CA ARG A 172 -15.11 0.05 -6.87
C ARG A 172 -14.98 -1.01 -7.96
N GLY A 173 -13.81 -1.59 -8.14
CA GLY A 173 -13.50 -2.59 -9.17
C GLY A 173 -12.61 -2.08 -10.28
N GLY A 174 -12.40 -2.91 -11.30
CA GLY A 174 -11.51 -2.67 -12.43
C GLY A 174 -12.16 -1.96 -13.63
N HIS A 175 -13.43 -1.55 -13.52
CA HIS A 175 -14.16 -0.92 -14.62
C HIS A 175 -14.94 0.28 -14.12
N ARG A 176 -15.09 1.27 -15.00
CA ARG A 176 -16.02 2.40 -14.86
C ARG A 176 -17.27 2.09 -15.64
N TYR A 177 -18.44 2.32 -15.03
CA TYR A 177 -19.74 2.06 -15.64
C TYR A 177 -20.46 3.38 -15.85
N HIS A 178 -20.90 3.61 -17.06
CA HIS A 178 -21.69 4.78 -17.45
C HIS A 178 -23.09 4.34 -17.84
N LEU A 179 -24.09 4.79 -17.08
CA LEU A 179 -25.48 4.59 -17.47
C LEU A 179 -25.80 5.52 -18.63
N LEU A 180 -26.21 4.93 -19.73
CA LEU A 180 -26.69 5.63 -20.92
C LEU A 180 -28.21 5.64 -20.93
N PHE A 181 -28.81 6.74 -21.38
CA PHE A 181 -30.25 6.93 -21.40
C PHE A 181 -30.69 7.64 -22.68
N SER A 182 -31.81 7.21 -23.24
CA SER A 182 -32.58 7.92 -24.26
C SER A 182 -34.07 7.85 -23.92
N ALA A 183 -34.73 8.98 -23.99
CA ALA A 183 -36.20 9.03 -23.81
C ALA A 183 -36.97 8.81 -25.12
N ASN A 184 -36.34 9.09 -26.25
CA ASN A 184 -37.02 9.15 -27.55
C ASN A 184 -36.76 7.87 -28.39
N PRO A 185 -37.79 7.36 -29.08
CA PRO A 185 -37.62 6.21 -29.94
C PRO A 185 -36.64 6.53 -31.07
N GLY A 186 -35.70 5.60 -31.33
CA GLY A 186 -34.72 5.73 -32.41
C GLY A 186 -33.50 6.60 -32.10
N ALA A 187 -33.49 7.34 -31.01
CA ALA A 187 -32.29 8.07 -30.55
C ALA A 187 -31.32 7.13 -29.81
N ALA A 188 -30.02 7.29 -30.09
CA ALA A 188 -28.99 6.56 -29.35
C ALA A 188 -28.95 6.99 -27.88
N PRO A 189 -28.81 6.05 -26.94
CA PRO A 189 -28.62 6.39 -25.54
C PRO A 189 -27.34 7.22 -25.31
N LEU A 190 -27.44 8.27 -24.50
CA LEU A 190 -26.37 9.18 -24.16
C LEU A 190 -26.08 9.15 -22.66
N PRO A 191 -24.84 9.49 -22.23
CA PRO A 191 -24.53 9.66 -20.81
C PRO A 191 -25.47 10.68 -20.16
N LEU A 192 -25.90 10.42 -18.92
CA LEU A 192 -26.89 11.21 -18.20
C LEU A 192 -26.61 12.72 -18.17
N GLY A 193 -25.33 13.11 -18.10
CA GLY A 193 -24.95 14.53 -18.14
C GLY A 193 -25.25 15.23 -19.47
N LYS A 194 -25.53 14.50 -20.53
CA LYS A 194 -25.87 15.03 -21.88
C LYS A 194 -27.36 14.99 -22.19
N VAL A 195 -28.20 14.52 -21.26
CA VAL A 195 -29.66 14.49 -21.42
C VAL A 195 -30.22 15.89 -21.29
N ALA A 196 -30.86 16.40 -22.35
CA ALA A 196 -31.27 17.79 -22.46
C ALA A 196 -32.52 18.14 -21.63
N SER A 197 -33.44 17.18 -21.40
CA SER A 197 -34.70 17.44 -20.71
C SER A 197 -34.60 17.22 -19.20
N GLY A 198 -34.86 18.28 -18.42
CA GLY A 198 -34.89 18.18 -16.95
C GLY A 198 -35.98 17.23 -16.44
N GLY A 199 -37.17 17.25 -17.03
CA GLY A 199 -38.26 16.36 -16.64
C GLY A 199 -38.00 14.89 -16.92
N GLU A 200 -37.33 14.56 -18.02
CA GLU A 200 -36.92 13.17 -18.34
C GLU A 200 -35.87 12.67 -17.37
N ARG A 201 -34.90 13.49 -17.08
CA ARG A 201 -33.85 13.19 -16.09
C ARG A 201 -34.41 12.98 -14.69
N ASN A 202 -35.37 13.82 -14.27
CA ASN A 202 -36.04 13.69 -12.96
C ASN A 202 -36.83 12.38 -12.86
N ARG A 203 -37.56 12.00 -13.91
CA ARG A 203 -38.29 10.72 -13.95
C ARG A 203 -37.34 9.51 -13.96
N LEU A 204 -36.22 9.60 -14.67
CA LEU A 204 -35.20 8.56 -14.60
C LEU A 204 -34.61 8.44 -13.19
N MET A 205 -34.28 9.56 -12.55
CA MET A 205 -33.74 9.54 -11.17
C MET A 205 -34.80 8.98 -10.19
N LEU A 206 -36.09 9.27 -10.41
CA LEU A 206 -37.14 8.70 -9.61
C LEU A 206 -37.26 7.18 -9.78
N ALA A 207 -37.21 6.66 -11.01
CA ALA A 207 -37.20 5.23 -11.29
C ALA A 207 -36.01 4.51 -10.65
N LEU A 208 -34.80 5.09 -10.78
CA LEU A 208 -33.61 4.53 -10.14
C LEU A 208 -33.70 4.53 -8.62
N LYS A 209 -34.19 5.62 -8.01
CA LYS A 209 -34.41 5.68 -6.54
C LYS A 209 -35.44 4.65 -6.08
N ALA A 210 -36.47 4.39 -6.87
CA ALA A 210 -37.44 3.36 -6.56
C ALA A 210 -36.86 1.94 -6.56
N LEU A 211 -35.96 1.66 -7.48
CA LEU A 211 -35.19 0.40 -7.48
C LEU A 211 -34.33 0.28 -6.23
N PHE A 212 -33.60 1.35 -5.88
CA PHE A 212 -32.74 1.36 -4.68
C PHE A 212 -33.55 1.21 -3.39
N ALA A 213 -34.78 1.75 -3.33
CA ALA A 213 -35.67 1.61 -2.16
C ALA A 213 -36.05 0.15 -1.88
N ARG A 214 -36.17 -0.67 -2.94
CA ARG A 214 -36.46 -2.11 -2.81
C ARG A 214 -35.24 -2.91 -2.34
N GLY A 215 -34.04 -2.39 -2.56
CA GLY A 215 -32.80 -2.98 -2.09
C GLY A 215 -32.60 -2.79 -0.58
N LYS A 216 -31.88 -3.70 0.05
CA LYS A 216 -31.53 -3.58 1.48
C LYS A 216 -30.51 -2.43 1.68
N GLY A 217 -30.93 -1.32 2.30
CA GLY A 217 -29.96 -0.30 2.72
C GLY A 217 -30.40 1.15 2.74
N LEU A 218 -31.51 1.52 2.10
CA LEU A 218 -32.02 2.89 2.20
C LEU A 218 -33.17 2.95 3.17
N HIS A 219 -32.97 3.58 4.33
CA HIS A 219 -34.03 3.73 5.35
C HIS A 219 -34.89 4.94 5.12
N THR A 220 -34.37 6.02 4.54
CA THR A 220 -35.08 7.26 4.29
C THR A 220 -34.71 7.83 2.93
N LEU A 221 -35.72 8.21 2.16
CA LEU A 221 -35.60 8.85 0.85
C LEU A 221 -36.20 10.26 0.93
N LEU A 222 -35.39 11.27 0.64
CA LEU A 222 -35.85 12.65 0.53
C LEU A 222 -35.95 13.03 -0.95
N PHE A 223 -37.12 13.51 -1.35
CA PHE A 223 -37.41 14.02 -2.68
C PHE A 223 -37.74 15.50 -2.60
N ASP A 224 -36.89 16.31 -3.16
CA ASP A 224 -37.04 17.77 -3.23
C ASP A 224 -37.29 18.16 -4.70
N GLU A 225 -38.44 18.81 -4.95
CA GLU A 225 -38.88 19.31 -6.28
C GLU A 225 -38.73 18.30 -7.44
N ILE A 226 -38.80 16.99 -7.15
CA ILE A 226 -38.61 15.96 -8.17
C ILE A 226 -39.81 15.87 -9.16
N ASP A 227 -40.90 16.53 -8.80
CA ASP A 227 -42.12 16.69 -9.59
C ASP A 227 -42.05 17.86 -10.58
N ALA A 228 -40.94 18.60 -10.64
CA ALA A 228 -40.75 19.65 -11.62
C ALA A 228 -40.80 19.07 -13.06
N GLY A 229 -41.74 19.59 -13.86
CA GLY A 229 -42.02 19.10 -15.21
C GLY A 229 -42.91 17.85 -15.29
N VAL A 230 -43.55 17.46 -14.19
CA VAL A 230 -44.57 16.40 -14.13
C VAL A 230 -45.95 17.06 -14.08
N SER A 231 -46.88 16.59 -14.86
CA SER A 231 -48.26 17.12 -14.89
C SER A 231 -49.30 16.03 -15.15
N GLY A 232 -50.53 16.31 -14.71
CA GLY A 232 -51.69 15.49 -15.01
C GLY A 232 -51.57 14.01 -14.63
N GLY A 233 -51.75 13.11 -15.58
CA GLY A 233 -51.72 11.67 -15.35
C GLY A 233 -50.38 11.12 -14.89
N THR A 234 -49.25 11.82 -15.16
CA THR A 234 -47.93 11.43 -14.64
C THR A 234 -47.81 11.68 -13.15
N ALA A 235 -48.49 12.71 -12.61
CA ALA A 235 -48.46 13.03 -11.18
C ALA A 235 -49.10 11.91 -10.34
N ALA A 236 -50.21 11.32 -10.82
CA ALA A 236 -50.83 10.16 -10.15
C ALA A 236 -49.87 8.96 -10.10
N LYS A 237 -49.19 8.66 -11.20
CA LYS A 237 -48.21 7.56 -11.27
C LYS A 237 -46.95 7.79 -10.38
N VAL A 238 -46.53 9.05 -10.21
CA VAL A 238 -45.49 9.42 -9.24
C VAL A 238 -45.99 9.18 -7.81
N ALA A 239 -47.23 9.53 -7.52
CA ALA A 239 -47.86 9.30 -6.21
C ALA A 239 -47.92 7.79 -5.87
N GLU A 240 -48.39 6.96 -6.81
CA GLU A 240 -48.40 5.49 -6.68
C GLU A 240 -46.97 4.93 -6.44
N LEU A 241 -45.97 5.46 -7.14
CA LEU A 241 -44.59 5.04 -6.97
C LEU A 241 -44.06 5.40 -5.58
N PHE A 242 -44.36 6.59 -5.06
CA PHE A 242 -44.00 6.97 -3.69
C PHE A 242 -44.66 6.09 -2.64
N GLN A 243 -45.95 5.74 -2.81
CA GLN A 243 -46.65 4.78 -1.95
C GLN A 243 -45.94 3.41 -1.98
N SER A 244 -45.62 2.91 -3.17
CA SER A 244 -44.85 1.65 -3.32
C SER A 244 -43.48 1.69 -2.61
N MET A 245 -42.75 2.79 -2.73
CA MET A 245 -41.46 2.97 -2.01
C MET A 245 -41.68 3.04 -0.50
N GLY A 246 -42.80 3.64 -0.04
CA GLY A 246 -43.17 3.76 1.37
C GLY A 246 -43.34 2.44 2.09
N HIS A 247 -43.55 1.32 1.38
CA HIS A 247 -43.57 -0.03 1.95
C HIS A 247 -42.17 -0.55 2.33
N HIS A 248 -41.10 0.03 1.76
CA HIS A 248 -39.72 -0.44 1.93
C HIS A 248 -38.86 0.57 2.66
N ALA A 249 -39.16 1.87 2.57
CA ALA A 249 -38.40 2.96 3.14
C ALA A 249 -39.29 4.13 3.57
N GLN A 250 -38.84 4.97 4.49
CA GLN A 250 -39.49 6.23 4.76
C GLN A 250 -39.30 7.17 3.56
N VAL A 251 -40.40 7.65 2.99
CA VAL A 251 -40.39 8.60 1.88
C VAL A 251 -40.83 9.97 2.38
N ILE A 252 -39.98 10.98 2.21
CA ILE A 252 -40.29 12.38 2.48
C ILE A 252 -40.23 13.11 1.14
N ALA A 253 -41.39 13.68 0.71
CA ALA A 253 -41.48 14.41 -0.55
C ALA A 253 -41.86 15.87 -0.30
N ILE A 254 -41.15 16.79 -0.89
CA ILE A 254 -41.52 18.20 -0.97
C ILE A 254 -42.14 18.40 -2.35
N THR A 255 -43.43 18.72 -2.38
CA THR A 255 -44.20 18.72 -3.62
C THR A 255 -45.22 19.86 -3.66
N HIS A 256 -45.56 20.29 -4.85
CA HIS A 256 -46.67 21.19 -5.13
C HIS A 256 -47.79 20.46 -5.88
N LEU A 257 -47.63 19.16 -6.16
CA LEU A 257 -48.65 18.37 -6.87
C LEU A 257 -49.70 17.80 -5.89
N PRO A 258 -51.00 18.10 -6.09
CA PRO A 258 -52.07 17.64 -5.21
C PRO A 258 -52.15 16.11 -5.13
N GLN A 259 -51.84 15.37 -6.22
CA GLN A 259 -51.85 13.91 -6.26
C GLN A 259 -50.78 13.33 -5.33
N VAL A 260 -49.56 13.92 -5.33
CA VAL A 260 -48.46 13.47 -4.47
C VAL A 260 -48.75 13.82 -3.00
N ALA A 261 -49.25 15.02 -2.74
CA ALA A 261 -49.60 15.46 -1.39
C ALA A 261 -50.72 14.60 -0.78
N ALA A 262 -51.72 14.21 -1.57
CA ALA A 262 -52.79 13.34 -1.13
C ALA A 262 -52.34 11.92 -0.80
N ALA A 263 -51.37 11.38 -1.54
CA ALA A 263 -50.84 10.02 -1.38
C ALA A 263 -50.03 9.79 -0.10
N GLY A 264 -49.59 10.87 0.58
CA GLY A 264 -48.81 10.78 1.80
C GLY A 264 -49.63 10.29 3.00
N GLN A 265 -49.08 9.42 3.84
CA GLN A 265 -49.68 9.00 5.11
C GLN A 265 -49.74 10.15 6.12
N ALA A 266 -48.72 10.99 6.15
CA ALA A 266 -48.64 12.22 6.93
C ALA A 266 -48.47 13.41 6.00
N HIS A 267 -49.06 14.55 6.35
CA HIS A 267 -48.96 15.77 5.57
C HIS A 267 -48.50 16.92 6.46
N TRP A 268 -47.36 17.50 6.07
CA TRP A 268 -46.82 18.69 6.72
C TRP A 268 -46.94 19.88 5.78
N ARG A 269 -47.36 21.03 6.34
CA ARG A 269 -47.41 22.28 5.62
C ARG A 269 -46.25 23.20 6.06
N VAL A 270 -45.58 23.75 5.08
CA VAL A 270 -44.58 24.80 5.31
C VAL A 270 -45.24 26.14 5.38
N GLU A 271 -45.14 26.84 6.50
CA GLU A 271 -45.74 28.16 6.72
C GLU A 271 -44.65 29.20 6.92
N LYS A 272 -44.76 30.32 6.22
CA LYS A 272 -43.92 31.48 6.45
C LYS A 272 -44.68 32.48 7.28
N GLY A 273 -44.16 32.90 8.41
CA GLY A 273 -44.74 33.90 9.28
C GLY A 273 -43.74 35.02 9.55
N VAL A 274 -44.27 36.16 10.00
CA VAL A 274 -43.48 37.30 10.48
C VAL A 274 -43.79 37.49 11.96
N ALA A 275 -42.78 37.37 12.81
CA ALA A 275 -42.88 37.68 14.23
C ALA A 275 -41.74 38.61 14.63
N ALA A 276 -42.05 39.68 15.34
CA ALA A 276 -41.10 40.70 15.78
C ALA A 276 -40.21 41.28 14.65
N GLY A 277 -40.80 41.47 13.43
CA GLY A 277 -40.08 42.00 12.25
C GLY A 277 -39.12 41.02 11.58
N LYS A 278 -39.09 39.74 12.00
CA LYS A 278 -38.29 38.68 11.37
C LYS A 278 -39.18 37.65 10.74
N THR A 279 -38.85 37.23 9.52
CA THR A 279 -39.50 36.11 8.84
C THR A 279 -39.02 34.80 9.44
N PHE A 280 -39.93 33.92 9.80
CA PHE A 280 -39.64 32.56 10.21
C PHE A 280 -40.36 31.58 9.28
N THR A 281 -39.79 30.39 9.13
CA THR A 281 -40.39 29.27 8.43
C THR A 281 -40.72 28.18 9.45
N GLY A 282 -41.99 27.80 9.55
CA GLY A 282 -42.44 26.74 10.44
C GLY A 282 -42.96 25.54 9.65
N LEU A 283 -42.95 24.39 10.31
CA LEU A 283 -43.51 23.14 9.81
C LEU A 283 -44.69 22.76 10.72
N ARG A 284 -45.87 22.54 10.15
CA ARG A 284 -47.06 22.16 10.88
C ARG A 284 -47.66 20.88 10.31
N THR A 285 -47.92 19.90 11.15
CA THR A 285 -48.67 18.67 10.76
C THR A 285 -50.13 19.03 10.55
N LEU A 286 -50.70 18.55 9.46
CA LEU A 286 -52.13 18.78 9.13
C LEU A 286 -52.99 17.62 9.61
N GLU A 287 -54.10 17.96 10.23
CA GLU A 287 -55.21 17.05 10.55
C GLU A 287 -56.04 16.73 9.29
N GLN A 288 -56.87 15.67 9.33
CA GLN A 288 -57.60 15.18 8.15
C GLN A 288 -58.43 16.27 7.45
N ALA A 289 -59.15 17.14 8.22
CA ALA A 289 -59.91 18.23 7.65
C ALA A 289 -59.04 19.29 6.99
N GLU A 290 -57.90 19.62 7.60
CA GLU A 290 -56.93 20.57 7.08
C GLU A 290 -56.19 20.04 5.84
N ARG A 291 -55.97 18.72 5.77
CA ARG A 291 -55.41 18.04 4.57
C ARG A 291 -56.34 18.21 3.36
N ILE A 292 -57.68 18.10 3.55
CA ILE A 292 -58.64 18.32 2.47
C ILE A 292 -58.52 19.75 1.93
N ASP A 293 -58.49 20.74 2.83
CA ASP A 293 -58.37 22.15 2.43
C ASP A 293 -57.03 22.45 1.76
N GLU A 294 -55.94 21.87 2.24
CA GLU A 294 -54.62 22.08 1.63
C GLU A 294 -54.52 21.42 0.24
N VAL A 295 -55.01 20.19 0.06
CA VAL A 295 -55.06 19.54 -1.25
C VAL A 295 -56.01 20.29 -2.19
N ALA A 296 -57.16 20.80 -1.71
CA ALA A 296 -58.04 21.65 -2.49
C ALA A 296 -57.40 22.95 -2.91
N ARG A 297 -56.57 23.58 -2.01
CA ARG A 297 -55.79 24.78 -2.32
C ARG A 297 -54.71 24.48 -3.41
N LEU A 298 -54.07 23.33 -3.37
CA LEU A 298 -53.14 22.91 -4.42
C LEU A 298 -53.82 22.67 -5.77
N LEU A 299 -55.10 22.26 -5.79
CA LEU A 299 -55.90 22.06 -7.00
C LEU A 299 -56.41 23.37 -7.62
N ALA A 300 -56.95 24.28 -6.80
CA ALA A 300 -57.70 25.46 -7.24
C ALA A 300 -56.99 26.81 -7.00
N GLY A 301 -55.87 26.82 -6.30
CA GLY A 301 -55.17 28.03 -5.86
C GLY A 301 -55.78 28.57 -4.55
N GLU A 302 -55.69 29.89 -4.31
CA GLU A 302 -56.05 30.50 -3.04
C GLU A 302 -57.57 30.43 -2.72
N VAL A 303 -58.42 30.36 -3.74
CA VAL A 303 -59.89 30.32 -3.56
C VAL A 303 -60.34 28.87 -3.60
N ILE A 304 -60.65 28.33 -2.42
CA ILE A 304 -61.10 26.95 -2.26
C ILE A 304 -62.61 26.90 -2.56
N THR A 305 -63.00 26.17 -3.62
CA THR A 305 -64.39 25.93 -3.99
C THR A 305 -64.85 24.58 -3.45
N ASP A 306 -66.22 24.38 -3.34
CA ASP A 306 -66.75 23.08 -2.93
C ASP A 306 -66.41 21.97 -3.92
N THR A 307 -66.28 22.30 -5.19
CA THR A 307 -65.81 21.37 -6.23
C THR A 307 -64.35 20.93 -6.00
N ALA A 308 -63.48 21.85 -5.62
CA ALA A 308 -62.11 21.54 -5.32
C ALA A 308 -61.98 20.68 -4.04
N ARG A 309 -62.81 20.90 -3.02
CA ARG A 309 -62.88 20.02 -1.84
C ARG A 309 -63.35 18.62 -2.18
N ALA A 310 -64.38 18.49 -3.03
CA ALA A 310 -64.83 17.18 -3.48
C ALA A 310 -63.78 16.41 -4.27
N GLN A 311 -63.02 17.10 -5.12
CA GLN A 311 -61.85 16.51 -5.85
C GLN A 311 -60.71 16.14 -4.87
N ALA A 312 -60.43 16.97 -3.89
CA ALA A 312 -59.41 16.69 -2.86
C ALA A 312 -59.80 15.42 -2.06
N LEU A 313 -61.06 15.30 -1.65
CA LEU A 313 -61.58 14.09 -0.98
C LEU A 313 -61.44 12.85 -1.84
N SER A 314 -61.69 12.94 -3.14
CA SER A 314 -61.52 11.82 -4.06
C SER A 314 -60.06 11.38 -4.15
N LEU A 315 -59.10 12.34 -4.18
CA LEU A 315 -57.66 12.06 -4.20
C LEU A 315 -57.15 11.46 -2.89
N LEU A 316 -57.68 11.90 -1.75
CA LEU A 316 -57.30 11.40 -0.42
C LEU A 316 -57.80 9.98 -0.14
N ASN A 317 -58.89 9.54 -0.84
CA ASN A 317 -59.52 8.23 -0.70
C ASN A 317 -59.13 7.24 -1.80
N SER A 318 -58.29 7.66 -2.76
CA SER A 318 -57.77 6.82 -3.85
C SER A 318 -56.42 6.16 -3.43
#